data_b22ca27666cfc32eda1369d8e161f738
#
_entry.id   b22ca27666cfc32eda1369d8e161f738
#
_cell.length_a   1.000
_cell.length_b   1.000
_cell.length_c   1.000
_cell.angle_alpha   90.00
_cell.angle_beta   90.00
_cell.angle_gamma   90.00
#
_symmetry.space_group_name_H-M   'P 1'
#
loop_
_entity.id
_entity.type
_entity.pdbx_description
1 polymer ?
#
loop_
_entity_poly.entity_id
_entity_poly.type
_entity_poly.pdbx_seq_one_letter_code
_entity_poly.pdbx_strand_id
1 'polypeptide(L)'
;MTVDENIVKEFKEHVRISHDSENDSLKRKLVASYADIQEKCGSFDINKHSRGKELVFERTRYAINDALEYFDKNFISQLNSLSFELYEPSEEGASDETI
;
A
#
# COMPACT_ATOMS: atom_id res chain seq x y z
N MET A 1 4.14 0.04 -13.13
CA MET A 1 3.43 0.66 -12.20
C MET A 1 4.30 1.26 -11.22
N THR A 2 4.17 2.46 -10.97
CA THR A 2 5.13 3.17 -10.19
C THR A 2 4.46 4.22 -9.36
N VAL A 3 5.17 4.68 -8.39
CA VAL A 3 4.77 5.82 -7.58
C VAL A 3 5.29 7.05 -8.32
N ASP A 4 4.38 7.87 -8.83
CA ASP A 4 4.78 9.04 -9.59
C ASP A 4 4.60 10.30 -8.77
N GLU A 5 4.85 11.45 -9.38
CA GLU A 5 4.79 12.71 -8.66
C GLU A 5 3.39 13.03 -8.15
N ASN A 6 2.36 12.57 -8.85
CA ASN A 6 0.99 12.81 -8.39
C ASN A 6 0.70 12.05 -7.12
N ILE A 7 1.22 10.82 -7.00
CA ILE A 7 1.02 10.03 -5.79
C ILE A 7 1.76 10.69 -4.62
N VAL A 8 2.96 11.20 -4.84
CA VAL A 8 3.69 11.92 -3.80
C VAL A 8 2.88 13.12 -3.34
N LYS A 9 2.31 13.87 -4.29
CA LYS A 9 1.53 15.04 -3.96
C LYS A 9 0.29 14.66 -3.16
N GLU A 10 -0.41 13.62 -3.58
CA GLU A 10 -1.60 13.17 -2.85
C GLU A 10 -1.24 12.73 -1.45
N PHE A 11 -0.12 12.03 -1.29
CA PHE A 11 0.31 11.59 0.02
C PHE A 11 0.61 12.78 0.92
N LYS A 12 1.29 13.79 0.36
CA LYS A 12 1.61 14.98 1.15
C LYS A 12 0.36 15.67 1.63
N GLU A 13 -0.67 15.72 0.79
CA GLU A 13 -1.95 16.30 1.20
C GLU A 13 -2.61 15.45 2.27
N HIS A 14 -2.50 14.13 2.15
CA HIS A 14 -3.09 13.21 3.10
C HIS A 14 -2.49 13.42 4.51
N VAL A 15 -1.20 13.66 4.60
CA VAL A 15 -0.54 13.84 5.90
C VAL A 15 -0.21 15.31 6.21
N ARG A 16 -0.68 16.21 5.35
CA ARG A 16 -0.57 17.65 5.58
C ARG A 16 0.86 18.15 5.61
N ILE A 17 1.68 17.66 4.69
CA ILE A 17 3.03 18.16 4.51
C ILE A 17 3.02 19.14 3.36
N SER A 18 3.49 20.36 3.58
CA SER A 18 3.45 21.37 2.53
C SER A 18 4.80 21.72 1.93
N HIS A 19 5.90 21.33 2.56
CA HIS A 19 7.21 21.65 2.00
C HIS A 19 7.67 20.53 1.06
N ASP A 20 8.66 20.82 0.25
CA ASP A 20 9.16 19.88 -0.73
C ASP A 20 10.53 19.32 -0.42
N SER A 21 11.10 19.65 0.72
CA SER A 21 12.49 19.31 0.99
C SER A 21 12.73 17.81 1.13
N GLU A 22 11.70 17.03 1.38
CA GLU A 22 11.88 15.61 1.58
C GLU A 22 11.14 14.77 0.56
N ASN A 23 10.82 15.34 -0.61
CA ASN A 23 10.05 14.60 -1.60
C ASN A 23 10.71 13.30 -2.03
N ASP A 24 12.02 13.29 -2.19
CA ASP A 24 12.71 12.06 -2.59
C ASP A 24 12.61 10.99 -1.50
N SER A 25 12.74 11.39 -0.25
CA SER A 25 12.62 10.45 0.85
C SER A 25 11.20 9.91 0.94
N LEU A 26 10.21 10.77 0.76
CA LEU A 26 8.82 10.36 0.79
C LEU A 26 8.53 9.39 -0.34
N LYS A 27 9.06 9.65 -1.52
CA LYS A 27 8.83 8.78 -2.66
C LYS A 27 9.41 7.40 -2.40
N ARG A 28 10.61 7.33 -1.82
CA ARG A 28 11.22 6.05 -1.50
C ARG A 28 10.38 5.27 -0.49
N LYS A 29 9.83 5.96 0.51
CA LYS A 29 8.99 5.31 1.49
C LYS A 29 7.68 4.82 0.88
N LEU A 30 7.13 5.60 -0.04
CA LEU A 30 5.91 5.20 -0.74
C LEU A 30 6.17 3.97 -1.61
N VAL A 31 7.30 3.93 -2.31
CA VAL A 31 7.65 2.79 -3.14
C VAL A 31 7.80 1.54 -2.26
N ALA A 32 8.48 1.67 -1.12
CA ALA A 32 8.66 0.54 -0.22
C ALA A 32 7.33 0.05 0.34
N SER A 33 6.43 0.98 0.68
CA SER A 33 5.13 0.61 1.21
C SER A 33 4.28 -0.09 0.16
N TYR A 34 4.32 0.42 -1.06
CA TYR A 34 3.55 -0.18 -2.15
C TYR A 34 4.03 -1.62 -2.39
N ALA A 35 5.35 -1.81 -2.44
CA ALA A 35 5.90 -3.15 -2.63
C ALA A 35 5.52 -4.10 -1.49
N ASP A 36 5.57 -3.61 -0.25
CA ASP A 36 5.25 -4.45 0.89
C ASP A 36 3.79 -4.86 0.90
N ILE A 37 2.88 -3.92 0.62
CA ILE A 37 1.46 -4.22 0.61
C ILE A 37 1.16 -5.20 -0.52
N GLN A 38 1.76 -5.02 -1.69
CA GLN A 38 1.54 -5.95 -2.78
C GLN A 38 2.07 -7.34 -2.47
N GLU A 39 3.17 -7.42 -1.76
CA GLU A 39 3.72 -8.71 -1.41
C GLU A 39 2.78 -9.44 -0.45
N LYS A 40 2.16 -8.73 0.45
CA LYS A 40 1.28 -9.33 1.43
C LYS A 40 -0.11 -9.63 0.89
N CYS A 41 -0.63 -8.79 0.03
CA CYS A 41 -2.03 -8.86 -0.35
C CYS A 41 -2.30 -9.19 -1.82
N GLY A 42 -1.34 -8.97 -2.69
CA GLY A 42 -1.53 -9.18 -4.11
C GLY A 42 -1.32 -7.90 -4.90
N SER A 43 -1.14 -8.03 -6.18
CA SER A 43 -0.81 -6.89 -7.04
C SER A 43 -2.02 -6.00 -7.27
N PHE A 44 -1.83 -4.72 -7.29
CA PHE A 44 -2.89 -3.77 -7.60
C PHE A 44 -2.27 -2.50 -8.15
N ASP A 45 -3.10 -1.70 -8.83
CA ASP A 45 -2.66 -0.43 -9.37
C ASP A 45 -3.02 0.64 -8.34
N ILE A 46 -2.01 1.30 -7.78
CA ILE A 46 -2.22 2.29 -6.73
C ILE A 46 -3.09 3.43 -7.20
N ASN A 47 -3.15 3.68 -8.50
CA ASN A 47 -3.99 4.75 -9.01
C ASN A 47 -5.45 4.34 -9.18
N LYS A 48 -5.76 3.06 -9.10
CA LYS A 48 -7.11 2.59 -9.35
C LYS A 48 -7.75 1.87 -8.18
N HIS A 49 -6.99 1.48 -7.19
CA HIS A 49 -7.54 0.71 -6.08
C HIS A 49 -7.51 1.55 -4.81
N SER A 50 -8.65 2.04 -4.39
CA SER A 50 -8.69 3.01 -3.29
C SER A 50 -8.24 2.41 -1.96
N ARG A 51 -8.67 1.19 -1.63
CA ARG A 51 -8.21 0.58 -0.37
C ARG A 51 -6.71 0.31 -0.40
N GLY A 52 -6.19 -0.14 -1.54
CA GLY A 52 -4.77 -0.36 -1.67
C GLY A 52 -3.98 0.92 -1.50
N LYS A 53 -4.44 1.99 -2.14
CA LYS A 53 -3.77 3.29 -2.02
C LYS A 53 -3.79 3.78 -0.58
N GLU A 54 -4.92 3.64 0.08
CA GLU A 54 -5.04 4.08 1.46
C GLU A 54 -4.07 3.33 2.35
N LEU A 55 -3.94 2.02 2.18
CA LEU A 55 -3.02 1.25 3.00
C LEU A 55 -1.56 1.61 2.72
N VAL A 56 -1.22 1.89 1.46
CA VAL A 56 0.13 2.34 1.14
C VAL A 56 0.41 3.67 1.82
N PHE A 57 -0.55 4.58 1.82
CA PHE A 57 -0.38 5.88 2.45
C PHE A 57 -0.25 5.73 3.97
N GLU A 58 -1.07 4.89 4.59
CA GLU A 58 -1.00 4.71 6.03
C GLU A 58 0.31 4.05 6.46
N ARG A 59 0.77 3.06 5.70
CA ARG A 59 2.05 2.44 6.03
C ARG A 59 3.19 3.46 5.92
N THR A 60 3.12 4.32 4.91
CA THR A 60 4.14 5.35 4.73
C THR A 60 4.09 6.36 5.89
N ARG A 61 2.90 6.69 6.36
CA ARG A 61 2.77 7.58 7.51
C ARG A 61 3.40 6.95 8.74
N TYR A 62 3.20 5.64 8.94
CA TYR A 62 3.84 4.95 10.06
C TYR A 62 5.36 4.93 9.89
N ALA A 63 5.84 4.80 8.65
CA ALA A 63 7.28 4.84 8.40
C ALA A 63 7.88 6.19 8.77
N ILE A 64 7.18 7.27 8.42
CA ILE A 64 7.66 8.60 8.73
C ILE A 64 7.71 8.81 10.24
N ASN A 65 6.77 8.22 10.96
CA ASN A 65 6.70 8.39 12.41
C ASN A 65 7.49 7.32 13.17
N ASP A 66 8.27 6.53 12.42
CA ASP A 66 9.13 5.53 13.04
C ASP A 66 8.32 4.50 13.82
N ALA A 67 7.19 4.11 13.31
CA ALA A 67 6.27 3.23 13.99
C ALA A 67 5.83 2.06 13.13
N LEU A 68 6.66 1.66 12.14
CA LEU A 68 6.29 0.58 11.24
C LEU A 68 6.01 -0.73 11.96
N GLU A 69 6.62 -0.95 13.12
CA GLU A 69 6.41 -2.20 13.82
C GLU A 69 4.97 -2.36 14.28
N TYR A 70 4.19 -1.29 14.30
CA TYR A 70 2.80 -1.38 14.74
C TYR A 70 1.82 -1.43 13.57
N PHE A 71 2.31 -1.26 12.33
CA PHE A 71 1.40 -1.10 11.21
C PHE A 71 0.58 -2.36 10.95
N ASP A 72 1.23 -3.52 10.85
CA ASP A 72 0.53 -4.75 10.51
C ASP A 72 -0.53 -5.06 11.55
N LYS A 73 -0.21 -4.90 12.82
CA LYS A 73 -1.15 -5.20 13.87
C LYS A 73 -2.35 -4.26 13.82
N ASN A 74 -2.07 -2.98 13.63
CA ASN A 74 -3.15 -1.99 13.68
C ASN A 74 -4.04 -2.04 12.43
N PHE A 75 -3.51 -2.55 11.32
CA PHE A 75 -4.27 -2.58 10.08
C PHE A 75 -4.57 -4.00 9.59
N ILE A 76 -4.53 -5.00 10.50
CA ILE A 76 -4.69 -6.37 10.06
C ILE A 76 -6.04 -6.62 9.38
N SER A 77 -7.09 -5.99 9.85
CA SER A 77 -8.39 -6.16 9.22
C SER A 77 -8.41 -5.62 7.82
N GLN A 78 -7.86 -4.42 7.63
CA GLN A 78 -7.84 -3.81 6.32
C GLN A 78 -6.93 -4.57 5.36
N LEU A 79 -5.80 -5.10 5.87
CA LEU A 79 -4.91 -5.90 5.06
C LEU A 79 -5.60 -7.19 4.61
N ASN A 80 -6.35 -7.81 5.52
CA ASN A 80 -7.09 -9.01 5.16
C ASN A 80 -8.18 -8.69 4.15
N SER A 81 -8.86 -7.57 4.28
CA SER A 81 -9.88 -7.16 3.34
C SER A 81 -9.28 -6.92 1.97
N LEU A 82 -8.12 -6.28 1.90
CA LEU A 82 -7.46 -6.04 0.63
C LEU A 82 -7.05 -7.37 -0.02
N SER A 83 -6.49 -8.28 0.78
CA SER A 83 -6.10 -9.59 0.26
C SER A 83 -7.29 -10.30 -0.35
N PHE A 84 -8.44 -10.21 0.31
CA PHE A 84 -9.63 -10.86 -0.18
C PHE A 84 -10.12 -10.20 -1.46
N GLU A 85 -10.10 -8.87 -1.52
CA GLU A 85 -10.53 -8.15 -2.70
C GLU A 85 -9.64 -8.45 -3.90
N LEU A 86 -8.36 -8.67 -3.68
CA LEU A 86 -7.43 -8.90 -4.76
C LEU A 86 -7.29 -10.38 -5.13
N TYR A 87 -7.91 -11.26 -4.35
CA TYR A 87 -7.78 -12.68 -4.63
C TYR A 87 -8.41 -13.03 -5.96
N GLU A 88 -7.68 -13.71 -6.80
CA GLU A 88 -8.20 -14.14 -8.07
C GLU A 88 -7.81 -15.58 -8.27
N PRO A 89 -8.70 -16.51 -8.11
CA PRO A 89 -8.36 -17.91 -8.29
C PRO A 89 -8.02 -18.14 -9.75
N SER A 90 -6.89 -18.75 -10.01
CA SER A 90 -6.55 -19.09 -11.37
C SER A 90 -7.39 -20.30 -11.71
N GLU A 91 -7.56 -20.59 -12.97
CA GLU A 91 -8.35 -21.71 -13.33
C GLU A 91 -7.78 -22.98 -12.80
N GLU A 92 -6.49 -23.15 -12.86
CA GLU A 92 -5.90 -24.31 -12.33
C GLU A 92 -6.01 -24.27 -10.86
N GLY A 93 -5.74 -23.17 -10.28
CA GLY A 93 -5.79 -23.03 -8.84
C GLY A 93 -7.14 -23.31 -8.31
N ALA A 94 -8.12 -22.82 -9.00
CA ALA A 94 -9.46 -23.02 -8.53
C ALA A 94 -9.80 -24.48 -8.55
N SER A 95 -9.31 -25.17 -9.51
CA SER A 95 -9.68 -26.52 -9.57
C SER A 95 -8.97 -27.33 -8.53
N ASP A 96 -7.80 -26.89 -8.20
CA ASP A 96 -7.16 -27.63 -7.35
C ASP A 96 -7.51 -27.55 -6.08
N GLU A 97 -7.73 -26.61 -5.74
CA GLU A 97 -7.92 -26.45 -4.59
C GLU A 97 -8.76 -27.19 -4.07
N THR A 98 -9.22 -27.65 -4.64
CA THR A 98 -10.14 -28.31 -4.33
C THR A 98 -9.74 -29.28 -3.59
N ILE A 99 -9.11 -29.39 -3.54
CA ILE A 99 -8.74 -30.21 -2.96
C ILE A 99 -8.64 -30.28 -1.98
#